data_2be92fcb7b490135305decafbf150d13
#
_entry.id   2be92fcb7b490135305decafbf150d13
#
_cell.length_a   1.000
_cell.length_b   1.000
_cell.length_c   1.000
_cell.angle_alpha   90.00
_cell.angle_beta   90.00
_cell.angle_gamma   90.00
#
_symmetry.space_group_name_H-M   'P 1'
#
loop_
_entity.id
_entity.type
_entity.pdbx_description
1 polymer ?
#
loop_
_entity_poly.entity_id
_entity_poly.type
_entity_poly.pdbx_seq_one_letter_code
_entity_poly.pdbx_strand_id
1 'polypeptide(L)'
;MKKFVNCSNHPSRLWSVMQRETAEKYGEIVDVPFPAVACDLTDSGLEELAEQITRDILALEPTAVMCMGEFVVCFRIVQKLKARGIKVLASCSERRATEHVKEDGTVQKAVSYTHLRA
;
A
#
# COMPACT_ATOMS: atom_id res chain seq x y z
N MET A 1 13.03 0.01 17.23
CA MET A 1 12.43 -1.10 16.45
C MET A 1 12.03 -0.59 15.08
N LYS A 2 12.43 -1.29 14.02
CA LYS A 2 12.09 -0.89 12.65
C LYS A 2 10.62 -1.18 12.35
N LYS A 3 9.96 -0.27 11.63
CA LYS A 3 8.55 -0.39 11.28
C LYS A 3 8.33 -0.23 9.78
N PHE A 4 7.47 -1.05 9.24
CA PHE A 4 6.93 -0.92 7.90
C PHE A 4 5.47 -0.49 8.02
N VAL A 5 5.12 0.67 7.49
CA VAL A 5 3.75 1.19 7.57
C VAL A 5 2.97 0.82 6.31
N ASN A 6 1.82 0.19 6.53
CA ASN A 6 0.84 -0.07 5.49
C ASN A 6 -0.23 1.02 5.54
N CYS A 7 -0.14 2.00 4.64
CA CYS A 7 -1.16 3.03 4.49
C CYS A 7 -2.00 2.73 3.26
N SER A 8 -2.98 1.85 3.42
CA SER A 8 -3.87 1.43 2.33
C SER A 8 -5.21 0.95 2.87
N ASN A 9 -6.11 0.63 1.95
CA ASN A 9 -7.42 0.05 2.27
C ASN A 9 -7.39 -1.48 2.38
N HIS A 10 -6.21 -2.07 2.25
CA HIS A 10 -6.01 -3.52 2.34
C HIS A 10 -5.25 -3.86 3.62
N PRO A 11 -5.96 -4.24 4.70
CA PRO A 11 -5.30 -4.59 5.97
C PRO A 11 -4.25 -5.68 5.77
N SER A 12 -3.13 -5.55 6.46
CA SER A 12 -2.00 -6.50 6.32
C SER A 12 -2.38 -7.93 6.70
N ARG A 13 -3.38 -8.12 7.55
CA ARG A 13 -3.90 -9.45 7.92
C ARG A 13 -4.47 -10.22 6.72
N LEU A 14 -4.84 -9.51 5.65
CA LEU A 14 -5.40 -10.10 4.43
C LEU A 14 -4.35 -10.30 3.32
N TRP A 15 -3.12 -9.91 3.57
CA TRP A 15 -2.04 -10.05 2.60
C TRP A 15 -1.62 -11.51 2.43
N SER A 16 -1.08 -11.82 1.24
CA SER A 16 -0.44 -13.10 1.01
C SER A 16 0.81 -13.25 1.88
N VAL A 17 1.22 -14.48 2.13
CA VAL A 17 2.45 -14.78 2.89
C VAL A 17 3.65 -14.09 2.25
N MET A 18 3.75 -14.13 0.91
CA MET A 18 4.85 -13.52 0.16
C MET A 18 4.92 -12.00 0.36
N GLN A 19 3.79 -11.32 0.29
CA GLN A 19 3.73 -9.88 0.48
C GLN A 19 4.10 -9.51 1.92
N ARG A 20 3.59 -10.26 2.88
CA ARG A 20 3.88 -10.08 4.29
C ARG A 20 5.36 -10.27 4.59
N GLU A 21 5.97 -11.32 4.09
CA GLU A 21 7.41 -11.59 4.27
C GLU A 21 8.27 -10.49 3.66
N THR A 22 7.90 -9.99 2.49
CA THR A 22 8.62 -8.88 1.83
C THR A 22 8.57 -7.62 2.67
N ALA A 23 7.40 -7.29 3.21
CA ALA A 23 7.22 -6.12 4.07
C ALA A 23 7.98 -6.27 5.39
N GLU A 24 7.97 -7.44 5.98
CA GLU A 24 8.65 -7.72 7.26
C GLU A 24 10.17 -7.54 7.17
N LYS A 25 10.76 -7.62 5.98
CA LYS A 25 12.18 -7.30 5.76
C LYS A 25 12.51 -5.85 6.09
N TYR A 26 11.54 -4.95 5.99
CA TYR A 26 11.71 -3.53 6.34
C TYR A 26 11.41 -3.26 7.80
N GLY A 27 10.67 -4.12 8.47
CA GLY A 27 10.32 -3.98 9.86
C GLY A 27 8.96 -4.57 10.20
N GLU A 28 8.53 -4.36 11.45
CA GLU A 28 7.21 -4.77 11.91
C GLU A 28 6.12 -4.02 11.13
N ILE A 29 5.14 -4.74 10.64
CA ILE A 29 4.04 -4.15 9.86
C ILE A 29 3.06 -3.45 10.80
N VAL A 30 2.82 -2.17 10.54
CA VAL A 30 1.81 -1.36 11.24
C VAL A 30 0.82 -0.83 10.22
N ASP A 31 -0.45 -1.09 10.44
CA ASP A 31 -1.50 -0.58 9.56
C ASP A 31 -1.92 0.82 9.97
N VAL A 32 -1.87 1.75 9.02
CA VAL A 32 -2.46 3.09 9.13
C VAL A 32 -3.53 3.15 8.02
N PRO A 33 -4.82 3.01 8.35
CA PRO A 33 -5.86 2.96 7.33
C PRO A 33 -5.86 4.20 6.44
N PHE A 34 -5.98 3.98 5.13
CA PHE A 34 -6.13 5.10 4.20
C PHE A 34 -7.53 5.69 4.38
N PRO A 35 -7.66 7.03 4.47
CA PRO A 35 -8.95 7.64 4.77
C PRO A 35 -9.92 7.56 3.58
N ALA A 36 -11.22 7.60 3.89
CA ALA A 36 -12.23 7.81 2.88
C ALA A 36 -12.14 9.26 2.39
N VAL A 37 -12.10 9.45 1.07
CA VAL A 37 -11.96 10.77 0.45
C VAL A 37 -13.26 11.11 -0.28
N ALA A 38 -13.94 12.17 0.18
CA ALA A 38 -15.16 12.63 -0.46
C ALA A 38 -14.83 13.29 -1.80
N CYS A 39 -15.67 13.00 -2.83
CA CYS A 39 -15.45 13.53 -4.18
C CYS A 39 -15.54 15.05 -4.27
N ASP A 40 -16.26 15.68 -3.35
CA ASP A 40 -16.49 17.13 -3.29
C ASP A 40 -15.53 17.87 -2.36
N LEU A 41 -14.51 17.18 -1.84
CA LEU A 41 -13.54 17.79 -0.96
C LEU A 41 -12.72 18.84 -1.71
N THR A 42 -12.52 20.01 -1.08
CA THR A 42 -11.73 21.10 -1.66
C THR A 42 -10.25 20.77 -1.69
N ASP A 43 -9.45 21.52 -2.47
CA ASP A 43 -8.00 21.35 -2.49
C ASP A 43 -7.39 21.53 -1.10
N SER A 44 -7.85 22.52 -0.34
CA SER A 44 -7.36 22.72 1.03
C SER A 44 -7.77 21.57 1.95
N GLY A 45 -8.96 21.01 1.77
CA GLY A 45 -9.41 19.83 2.50
C GLY A 45 -8.57 18.59 2.18
N LEU A 46 -8.23 18.40 0.90
CA LEU A 46 -7.34 17.31 0.47
C LEU A 46 -5.95 17.47 1.08
N GLU A 47 -5.43 18.69 1.11
CA GLU A 47 -4.13 18.99 1.70
C GLU A 47 -4.11 18.73 3.21
N GLU A 48 -5.14 19.16 3.93
CA GLU A 48 -5.25 18.90 5.37
C GLU A 48 -5.29 17.41 5.69
N LEU A 49 -6.04 16.65 4.88
CA LEU A 49 -6.14 15.21 5.06
C LEU A 49 -4.79 14.54 4.83
N ALA A 50 -4.08 14.92 3.76
CA ALA A 50 -2.75 14.40 3.48
C ALA A 50 -1.75 14.77 4.57
N GLU A 51 -1.80 16.00 5.09
CA GLU A 51 -0.95 16.45 6.21
C GLU A 51 -1.19 15.62 7.47
N GLN A 52 -2.45 15.36 7.82
CA GLN A 52 -2.79 14.60 9.01
C GLN A 52 -2.26 13.17 8.92
N ILE A 53 -2.50 12.49 7.79
CA ILE A 53 -2.03 11.13 7.58
C ILE A 53 -0.49 11.08 7.59
N THR A 54 0.15 12.04 6.94
CA THR A 54 1.62 12.12 6.92
C THR A 54 2.19 12.26 8.34
N ARG A 55 1.57 13.10 9.17
CA ARG A 55 2.00 13.26 10.57
C ARG A 55 1.84 11.97 11.36
N ASP A 56 0.72 11.27 11.18
CA ASP A 56 0.46 10.00 11.87
C ASP A 56 1.52 8.96 11.47
N ILE A 57 1.88 8.90 10.19
CA ILE A 57 2.90 7.99 9.69
C ILE A 57 4.28 8.35 10.26
N LEU A 58 4.65 9.63 10.20
CA LEU A 58 5.96 10.08 10.69
C LEU A 58 6.13 9.86 12.19
N ALA A 59 5.05 9.94 12.96
CA ALA A 59 5.09 9.67 14.40
C ALA A 59 5.50 8.22 14.71
N LEU A 60 5.32 7.31 13.79
CA LEU A 60 5.72 5.90 13.93
C LEU A 60 7.20 5.67 13.58
N GLU A 61 7.87 6.66 13.04
CA GLU A 61 9.28 6.59 12.62
C GLU A 61 9.54 5.39 11.69
N PRO A 62 8.84 5.29 10.54
CA PRO A 62 8.92 4.11 9.69
C PRO A 62 10.25 4.02 8.93
N THR A 63 10.70 2.79 8.70
CA THR A 63 11.80 2.50 7.79
C THR A 63 11.33 2.60 6.34
N ALA A 64 10.11 2.16 6.08
CA ALA A 64 9.48 2.22 4.76
C ALA A 64 7.96 2.31 4.91
N VAL A 65 7.30 2.86 3.92
CA VAL A 65 5.85 3.03 3.89
C VAL A 65 5.32 2.53 2.55
N MET A 66 4.29 1.71 2.58
CA MET A 66 3.49 1.42 1.40
C MET A 66 2.27 2.34 1.44
N CYS A 67 2.09 3.15 0.40
CA CYS A 67 0.98 4.10 0.33
C CYS A 67 0.19 3.86 -0.95
N MET A 68 -1.07 3.47 -0.80
CA MET A 68 -1.99 3.24 -1.90
C MET A 68 -3.41 3.61 -1.49
N GLY A 69 -4.10 4.36 -2.33
CA GLY A 69 -5.46 4.79 -2.05
C GLY A 69 -5.93 5.79 -3.10
N GLU A 70 -6.82 6.71 -2.71
CA GLU A 70 -7.28 7.75 -3.62
C GLU A 70 -6.06 8.52 -4.14
N PHE A 71 -6.03 8.75 -5.47
CA PHE A 71 -4.82 9.18 -6.16
C PHE A 71 -4.28 10.54 -5.67
N VAL A 72 -5.15 11.55 -5.52
CA VAL A 72 -4.69 12.90 -5.19
C VAL A 72 -4.12 12.96 -3.78
N VAL A 73 -4.82 12.39 -2.80
CA VAL A 73 -4.36 12.35 -1.40
C VAL A 73 -3.11 11.47 -1.30
N CYS A 74 -3.11 10.33 -1.94
CA CYS A 74 -1.98 9.42 -1.96
C CYS A 74 -0.72 10.10 -2.53
N PHE A 75 -0.86 10.81 -3.66
CA PHE A 75 0.24 11.52 -4.28
C PHE A 75 0.84 12.57 -3.35
N ARG A 76 -0.01 13.33 -2.65
CA ARG A 76 0.43 14.34 -1.69
C ARG A 76 1.17 13.72 -0.51
N ILE A 77 0.66 12.61 0.02
CA ILE A 77 1.32 11.87 1.11
C ILE A 77 2.70 11.40 0.66
N VAL A 78 2.78 10.78 -0.52
CA VAL A 78 4.02 10.27 -1.08
C VAL A 78 5.06 11.38 -1.23
N GLN A 79 4.68 12.53 -1.77
CA GLN A 79 5.58 13.67 -1.91
C GLN A 79 6.12 14.15 -0.56
N LYS A 80 5.25 14.24 0.45
CA LYS A 80 5.63 14.68 1.80
C LYS A 80 6.59 13.70 2.47
N LEU A 81 6.33 12.41 2.34
CA LEU A 81 7.20 11.36 2.89
C LEU A 81 8.56 11.35 2.20
N LYS A 82 8.59 11.45 0.89
CA LYS A 82 9.84 11.50 0.13
C LYS A 82 10.67 12.73 0.47
N ALA A 83 10.03 13.87 0.68
CA ALA A 83 10.70 15.09 1.12
C ALA A 83 11.40 14.92 2.48
N ARG A 84 10.95 13.98 3.30
CA ARG A 84 11.55 13.62 4.59
C ARG A 84 12.55 12.46 4.48
N GLY A 85 12.87 12.02 3.28
CA GLY A 85 13.79 10.91 3.05
C GLY A 85 13.23 9.53 3.38
N ILE A 86 11.92 9.40 3.53
CA ILE A 86 11.26 8.12 3.80
C ILE A 86 11.11 7.33 2.51
N LYS A 87 11.45 6.04 2.56
CA LYS A 87 11.27 5.14 1.43
C LYS A 87 9.79 4.79 1.28
N VAL A 88 9.23 5.06 0.10
CA VAL A 88 7.83 4.78 -0.21
C VAL A 88 7.74 3.70 -1.26
N LEU A 89 6.89 2.72 -1.00
CA LEU A 89 6.65 1.57 -1.86
C LEU A 89 5.20 1.53 -2.31
N ALA A 90 4.96 0.91 -3.45
CA ALA A 90 3.62 0.60 -3.93
C ALA A 90 3.52 -0.88 -4.23
N SER A 91 2.34 -1.47 -4.04
CA SER A 91 2.11 -2.84 -4.48
C SER A 91 1.93 -2.86 -5.99
N CYS A 92 2.57 -3.83 -6.64
CA CYS A 92 2.46 -4.05 -8.07
C CYS A 92 1.99 -5.48 -8.28
N SER A 93 0.82 -5.64 -8.90
CA SER A 93 0.27 -6.96 -9.18
C SER A 93 0.67 -7.40 -10.57
N GLU A 94 1.27 -8.58 -10.65
CA GLU A 94 1.58 -9.23 -11.91
C GLU A 94 0.56 -10.33 -12.15
N ARG A 95 -0.14 -10.26 -13.28
CA ARG A 95 -1.04 -11.31 -13.72
C ARG A 95 -0.33 -12.24 -14.68
N ARG A 96 -0.14 -13.47 -14.27
CA ARG A 96 0.28 -14.53 -15.16
C ARG A 96 -0.93 -15.39 -15.52
N ALA A 97 -1.33 -15.38 -16.80
CA ALA A 97 -2.37 -16.25 -17.29
C ALA A 97 -1.77 -17.62 -17.60
N THR A 98 -1.99 -18.59 -16.74
CA THR A 98 -1.77 -20.01 -17.07
C THR A 98 -3.14 -20.68 -17.22
N GLU A 99 -3.37 -21.29 -18.36
CA GLU A 99 -4.56 -22.10 -18.58
C GLU A 99 -4.26 -23.54 -18.16
N HIS A 100 -5.10 -24.06 -17.28
CA HIS A 100 -5.01 -25.45 -16.84
C HIS A 100 -6.33 -26.13 -17.20
N VAL A 101 -6.26 -27.10 -18.07
CA VAL A 101 -7.44 -27.89 -18.47
C VAL A 101 -7.59 -29.01 -17.44
N LYS A 102 -8.71 -29.00 -16.72
CA LYS A 102 -9.05 -30.08 -15.80
C LYS A 102 -9.60 -31.28 -16.55
N GLU A 103 -9.61 -32.45 -15.90
CA GLU A 103 -10.10 -33.71 -16.48
C GLU A 103 -11.56 -33.62 -16.98
N ASP A 104 -12.37 -32.73 -16.40
CA ASP A 104 -13.76 -32.50 -16.80
C ASP A 104 -13.91 -31.50 -17.97
N GLY A 105 -12.81 -31.04 -18.54
CA GLY A 105 -12.79 -30.07 -19.64
C GLY A 105 -12.92 -28.61 -19.25
N THR A 106 -13.01 -28.31 -17.95
CA THR A 106 -13.02 -26.89 -17.49
C THR A 106 -11.63 -26.32 -17.49
N VAL A 107 -11.54 -25.02 -17.84
CA VAL A 107 -10.29 -24.27 -17.89
C VAL A 107 -10.17 -23.42 -16.62
N GLN A 108 -9.12 -23.64 -15.85
CA GLN A 108 -8.81 -22.83 -14.69
C GLN A 108 -7.78 -21.77 -15.09
N LYS A 109 -8.18 -20.49 -14.92
CA LYS A 109 -7.30 -19.34 -15.18
C LYS A 109 -6.69 -18.81 -13.88
N ALA A 110 -5.51 -18.36 -13.98
CA ALA A 110 -4.51 -18.16 -12.97
C ALA A 110 -4.39 -16.83 -12.26
N VAL A 111 -3.55 -16.75 -11.48
CA VAL A 111 -3.07 -16.19 -10.27
C VAL A 111 -2.33 -14.85 -10.47
N SER A 112 -2.65 -13.88 -9.62
CA SER A 112 -1.90 -12.62 -9.55
C SER A 112 -0.87 -12.69 -8.43
N TYR A 113 0.35 -12.23 -8.73
CA TYR A 113 1.41 -12.04 -7.75
C TYR A 113 1.52 -10.56 -7.42
N THR A 114 1.66 -10.23 -6.13
CA THR A 114 1.82 -8.86 -5.68
C THR A 114 3.25 -8.62 -5.22
N HIS A 115 3.87 -7.59 -5.80
CA HIS A 115 5.22 -7.17 -5.47
C HIS A 115 5.20 -5.76 -4.86
N LEU A 116 6.18 -5.46 -4.02
CA LEU A 116 6.38 -4.11 -3.50
C LEU A 116 7.47 -3.41 -4.30
N ARG A 117 7.16 -2.20 -4.77
CA ARG A 117 8.08 -1.36 -5.55
C ARG A 117 8.23 0.02 -4.96
N ALA A 118 9.45 0.53 -5.05
CA ALA A 118 9.74 1.91 -4.67
C ALA A 118 9.20 2.91 -5.70
#